data_e92bf68c34298135f5ffbe7729f00d99
#
_entry.id   e92bf68c34298135f5ffbe7729f00d99
#
_cell.length_a   1.000
_cell.length_b   1.000
_cell.length_c   1.000
_cell.angle_alpha   90.00
_cell.angle_beta   90.00
_cell.angle_gamma   90.00
#
_symmetry.space_group_name_H-M   'P 1'
#
loop_
_entity.id
_entity.type
_entity.pdbx_description
1 polymer ?
#
loop_
_entity_poly.entity_id
_entity_poly.type
_entity_poly.pdbx_seq_one_letter_code
_entity_poly.pdbx_strand_id
1 'polypeptide(L)'
;MTEETEVLTAESGTLALLNKGEIDMQIATAHKYPRSIVQFRNEVLQMVTLNEKVAGECIYALPRDGKTIEGPSARFAEVVASAWGNGRAGARVVSDQGEFVTAQGVFHDLQRNVAITYEVQRRITNKQGKRFSADMIAVTANAACSIALRNAILKGVPKAFWSDMYESARQTVMGDIKTLANRRADALSAFQRYGVKPEQVFAKLGVAGAEDITLEHLLLLRGMLTAIKDGDTTPEQAFAADGTDPQGPKTAANYPEAEFAKVVTGWAAAVATGKKTRDALLATVQTKGQLTPEQLQRLDDAIKAATPAADPATGELTATYASVADKLTKAATLDKLAEAGSLIAMVPDEGQRKELGAIYERRSTELNA
;
A
#
# COMPACT_ATOMS: atom_id res chain seq x y z
N MET A 1 28.89 -10.43 43.44
CA MET A 1 28.60 -9.82 42.08
C MET A 1 29.93 -9.74 41.35
N THR A 2 30.36 -10.86 40.88
CA THR A 2 31.77 -11.01 40.88
C THR A 2 32.23 -11.80 39.66
N GLU A 3 32.65 -12.93 39.65
CA GLU A 3 33.30 -13.59 38.51
C GLU A 3 32.34 -13.92 37.30
N GLU A 4 31.07 -14.28 37.54
CA GLU A 4 30.14 -14.59 36.45
C GLU A 4 29.79 -13.36 35.57
N THR A 5 29.76 -12.17 36.16
CA THR A 5 29.48 -10.93 35.43
C THR A 5 30.67 -10.50 34.58
N GLU A 6 31.91 -10.72 35.07
CA GLU A 6 33.10 -10.42 34.30
C GLU A 6 33.31 -11.39 33.12
N VAL A 7 33.05 -12.66 33.31
CA VAL A 7 33.10 -13.67 32.23
C VAL A 7 32.09 -13.36 31.13
N LEU A 8 30.86 -13.04 31.49
CA LEU A 8 29.81 -12.68 30.52
C LEU A 8 30.16 -11.39 29.73
N THR A 9 30.78 -10.40 30.37
CA THR A 9 31.19 -9.17 29.66
C THR A 9 32.44 -9.41 28.79
N ALA A 10 33.36 -10.25 29.20
CA ALA A 10 34.53 -10.62 28.40
C ALA A 10 34.12 -11.47 27.16
N GLU A 11 33.19 -12.43 27.29
CA GLU A 11 32.71 -13.23 26.20
C GLU A 11 31.91 -12.38 25.21
N SER A 12 31.04 -11.47 25.67
CA SER A 12 30.31 -10.57 24.79
C SER A 12 31.22 -9.59 24.06
N GLY A 13 32.31 -9.13 24.68
CA GLY A 13 33.34 -8.32 24.05
C GLY A 13 34.10 -9.08 22.95
N THR A 14 34.46 -10.33 23.20
CA THR A 14 35.16 -11.19 22.23
C THR A 14 34.28 -11.49 21.03
N LEU A 15 32.98 -11.84 21.23
CA LEU A 15 32.03 -12.04 20.16
C LEU A 15 31.80 -10.77 19.33
N ALA A 16 31.74 -9.60 19.95
CA ALA A 16 31.62 -8.32 19.25
C ALA A 16 32.84 -8.02 18.36
N LEU A 17 34.06 -8.32 18.85
CA LEU A 17 35.29 -8.17 18.09
C LEU A 17 35.37 -9.15 16.90
N LEU A 18 34.96 -10.41 17.09
CA LEU A 18 34.88 -11.39 16.00
C LEU A 18 33.90 -10.98 14.95
N ASN A 19 32.69 -10.54 15.34
CA ASN A 19 31.64 -10.05 14.41
C ASN A 19 32.16 -8.81 13.64
N LYS A 20 32.84 -7.89 14.30
CA LYS A 20 33.44 -6.73 13.64
C LYS A 20 34.50 -7.14 12.63
N GLY A 21 35.41 -8.03 12.99
CA GLY A 21 36.45 -8.54 12.09
C GLY A 21 35.87 -9.25 10.86
N GLU A 22 34.79 -10.02 11.04
CA GLU A 22 34.10 -10.66 9.95
C GLU A 22 33.46 -9.61 8.99
N ILE A 23 32.80 -8.58 9.52
CA ILE A 23 32.20 -7.52 8.73
C ILE A 23 33.29 -6.74 7.97
N ASP A 24 34.38 -6.38 8.63
CA ASP A 24 35.49 -5.65 8.01
C ASP A 24 36.13 -6.45 6.86
N MET A 25 36.26 -7.77 7.03
CA MET A 25 36.75 -8.67 5.99
C MET A 25 35.76 -8.75 4.80
N GLN A 26 34.46 -8.83 5.07
CA GLN A 26 33.44 -8.85 4.03
C GLN A 26 33.40 -7.53 3.25
N ILE A 27 33.53 -6.39 3.93
CA ILE A 27 33.62 -5.07 3.28
C ILE A 27 34.86 -4.99 2.39
N ALA A 28 36.03 -5.40 2.90
CA ALA A 28 37.28 -5.42 2.14
C ALA A 28 37.16 -6.31 0.89
N THR A 29 36.51 -7.48 1.02
CA THR A 29 36.21 -8.40 -0.09
C THR A 29 35.28 -7.77 -1.10
N ALA A 30 34.21 -7.10 -0.65
CA ALA A 30 33.24 -6.42 -1.52
C ALA A 30 33.88 -5.31 -2.35
N HIS A 31 34.81 -4.55 -1.78
CA HIS A 31 35.57 -3.52 -2.50
C HIS A 31 36.60 -4.11 -3.47
N LYS A 32 37.23 -5.24 -3.11
CA LYS A 32 38.18 -5.92 -3.97
C LYS A 32 37.53 -6.57 -5.18
N TYR A 33 36.32 -7.09 -5.02
CA TYR A 33 35.55 -7.77 -6.05
C TYR A 33 34.20 -7.07 -6.23
N PRO A 34 34.16 -5.89 -6.86
CA PRO A 34 32.94 -5.13 -7.03
C PRO A 34 31.94 -5.88 -7.94
N ARG A 35 30.65 -5.73 -7.64
CA ARG A 35 29.58 -6.39 -8.41
C ARG A 35 29.53 -5.86 -9.85
N SER A 36 29.16 -6.76 -10.75
CA SER A 36 28.79 -6.43 -12.11
C SER A 36 27.27 -6.38 -12.25
N ILE A 37 26.72 -5.24 -12.66
CA ILE A 37 25.27 -5.10 -12.91
C ILE A 37 24.83 -5.99 -14.07
N VAL A 38 25.67 -6.19 -15.08
CA VAL A 38 25.37 -7.07 -16.21
C VAL A 38 25.28 -8.53 -15.75
N GLN A 39 26.23 -8.97 -14.93
CA GLN A 39 26.22 -10.32 -14.36
C GLN A 39 24.99 -10.51 -13.45
N PHE A 40 24.71 -9.57 -12.55
CA PHE A 40 23.53 -9.57 -11.71
C PHE A 40 22.24 -9.78 -12.52
N ARG A 41 22.05 -8.99 -13.58
CA ARG A 41 20.87 -9.11 -14.45
C ARG A 41 20.76 -10.47 -15.10
N ASN A 42 21.85 -10.97 -15.65
CA ASN A 42 21.87 -12.27 -16.32
C ASN A 42 21.57 -13.41 -15.34
N GLU A 43 22.15 -13.38 -14.15
CA GLU A 43 21.93 -14.40 -13.13
C GLU A 43 20.47 -14.39 -12.62
N VAL A 44 19.91 -13.22 -12.32
CA VAL A 44 18.49 -13.12 -11.91
C VAL A 44 17.59 -13.65 -13.02
N LEU A 45 17.76 -13.20 -14.28
CA LEU A 45 16.95 -13.67 -15.40
C LEU A 45 17.02 -15.19 -15.58
N GLN A 46 18.22 -15.76 -15.55
CA GLN A 46 18.39 -17.22 -15.65
C GLN A 46 17.67 -17.96 -14.53
N MET A 47 17.76 -17.48 -13.28
CA MET A 47 17.11 -18.12 -12.15
C MET A 47 15.58 -18.00 -12.23
N VAL A 48 15.04 -16.81 -12.47
CA VAL A 48 13.58 -16.59 -12.43
C VAL A 48 12.84 -17.19 -13.64
N THR A 49 13.53 -17.43 -14.74
CA THR A 49 12.95 -18.03 -15.97
C THR A 49 13.36 -19.49 -16.17
N LEU A 50 14.01 -20.12 -15.18
CA LEU A 50 14.52 -21.49 -15.28
C LEU A 50 13.43 -22.49 -15.69
N ASN A 51 12.26 -22.37 -15.10
CA ASN A 51 11.05 -23.10 -15.47
C ASN A 51 9.83 -22.39 -14.84
N GLU A 52 8.63 -22.78 -15.29
CA GLU A 52 7.36 -22.22 -14.82
C GLU A 52 7.15 -22.36 -13.30
N LYS A 53 7.60 -23.45 -12.69
CA LYS A 53 7.47 -23.66 -11.25
C LYS A 53 8.29 -22.63 -10.47
N VAL A 54 9.55 -22.44 -10.82
CA VAL A 54 10.44 -21.46 -10.18
C VAL A 54 9.92 -20.03 -10.41
N ALA A 55 9.54 -19.72 -11.65
CA ALA A 55 8.94 -18.43 -11.97
C ALA A 55 7.69 -18.15 -11.13
N GLY A 56 6.83 -19.16 -10.95
CA GLY A 56 5.62 -19.05 -10.13
C GLY A 56 5.90 -18.83 -8.64
N GLU A 57 6.98 -19.38 -8.12
CA GLU A 57 7.41 -19.14 -6.74
C GLU A 57 7.93 -17.71 -6.52
N CYS A 58 8.32 -17.00 -7.61
CA CYS A 58 8.73 -15.61 -7.56
C CYS A 58 7.56 -14.61 -7.41
N ILE A 59 6.31 -15.05 -7.60
CA ILE A 59 5.12 -14.22 -7.62
C ILE A 59 4.36 -14.36 -6.31
N TYR A 60 3.89 -13.24 -5.79
CA TYR A 60 3.07 -13.14 -4.60
C TYR A 60 1.78 -12.41 -4.93
N ALA A 61 0.65 -12.92 -4.46
CA ALA A 61 -0.64 -12.26 -4.57
C ALA A 61 -1.46 -12.49 -3.29
N LEU A 62 -1.90 -11.42 -2.67
CA LEU A 62 -2.71 -11.45 -1.47
C LEU A 62 -4.02 -10.69 -1.72
N PRO A 63 -5.16 -11.37 -1.75
CA PRO A 63 -6.46 -10.71 -1.75
C PRO A 63 -6.68 -9.99 -0.42
N ARG A 64 -7.03 -8.71 -0.46
CA ARG A 64 -7.32 -7.90 0.71
C ARG A 64 -8.34 -6.80 0.38
N ASP A 65 -9.44 -6.74 1.15
CA ASP A 65 -10.46 -5.69 1.07
C ASP A 65 -10.98 -5.45 -0.37
N GLY A 66 -11.34 -6.52 -1.11
CA GLY A 66 -11.82 -6.42 -2.49
C GLY A 66 -10.76 -6.06 -3.53
N LYS A 67 -9.49 -5.95 -3.11
CA LYS A 67 -8.32 -5.71 -4.00
C LYS A 67 -7.32 -6.84 -3.86
N THR A 68 -6.59 -7.11 -4.93
CA THR A 68 -5.45 -8.02 -4.87
C THR A 68 -4.16 -7.22 -4.82
N ILE A 69 -3.36 -7.46 -3.78
CA ILE A 69 -2.01 -6.92 -3.67
C ILE A 69 -1.07 -7.91 -4.32
N GLU A 70 -0.54 -7.57 -5.48
CA GLU A 70 0.45 -8.36 -6.20
C GLU A 70 1.85 -7.78 -6.03
N GLY A 71 2.84 -8.68 -6.08
CA GLY A 71 4.23 -8.26 -6.02
C GLY A 71 5.21 -9.42 -5.99
N PRO A 72 6.51 -9.12 -5.89
CA PRO A 72 7.54 -10.13 -5.77
C PRO A 72 7.46 -10.86 -4.42
N SER A 73 7.61 -12.18 -4.45
CA SER A 73 7.61 -13.05 -3.27
C SER A 73 8.93 -12.99 -2.49
N ALA A 74 8.99 -13.69 -1.35
CA ALA A 74 10.24 -13.88 -0.61
C ALA A 74 11.29 -14.63 -1.46
N ARG A 75 10.88 -15.59 -2.29
CA ARG A 75 11.78 -16.33 -3.19
C ARG A 75 12.42 -15.42 -4.24
N PHE A 76 11.64 -14.50 -4.81
CA PHE A 76 12.20 -13.49 -5.71
C PHE A 76 13.24 -12.62 -5.01
N ALA A 77 12.97 -12.18 -3.77
CA ALA A 77 13.93 -11.40 -3.00
C ALA A 77 15.22 -12.17 -2.69
N GLU A 78 15.13 -13.47 -2.40
CA GLU A 78 16.29 -14.34 -2.21
C GLU A 78 17.15 -14.44 -3.49
N VAL A 79 16.51 -14.59 -4.64
CA VAL A 79 17.20 -14.59 -5.95
C VAL A 79 17.90 -13.25 -6.18
N VAL A 80 17.20 -12.15 -5.94
CA VAL A 80 17.76 -10.79 -6.08
C VAL A 80 18.96 -10.59 -5.15
N ALA A 81 18.84 -10.98 -3.86
CA ALA A 81 19.93 -10.83 -2.89
C ALA A 81 21.15 -11.69 -3.24
N SER A 82 20.91 -12.94 -3.68
CA SER A 82 21.97 -13.87 -4.08
C SER A 82 22.76 -13.33 -5.28
N ALA A 83 22.07 -12.90 -6.33
CA ALA A 83 22.71 -12.38 -7.54
C ALA A 83 23.32 -10.97 -7.33
N TRP A 84 22.72 -10.15 -6.44
CA TRP A 84 23.28 -8.83 -6.13
C TRP A 84 24.69 -8.91 -5.57
N GLY A 85 24.96 -9.94 -4.78
CA GLY A 85 26.26 -10.15 -4.16
C GLY A 85 26.68 -9.01 -3.22
N ASN A 86 27.84 -9.16 -2.59
CA ASN A 86 28.42 -8.13 -1.73
C ASN A 86 27.44 -7.51 -0.72
N GLY A 87 26.51 -8.32 -0.19
CA GLY A 87 25.48 -7.90 0.74
C GLY A 87 25.29 -8.87 1.88
N ARG A 88 24.78 -8.37 3.00
CA ARG A 88 24.30 -9.16 4.13
C ARG A 88 22.79 -8.99 4.24
N ALA A 89 22.07 -10.09 4.36
CA ALA A 89 20.65 -10.07 4.56
C ALA A 89 20.29 -11.01 5.71
N GLY A 90 19.33 -10.61 6.53
CA GLY A 90 18.85 -11.43 7.64
C GLY A 90 17.58 -10.87 8.24
N ALA A 91 16.86 -11.72 8.98
CA ALA A 91 15.72 -11.30 9.78
C ALA A 91 15.74 -11.99 11.15
N ARG A 92 15.15 -11.32 12.12
CA ARG A 92 15.00 -11.83 13.48
C ARG A 92 13.73 -11.28 14.13
N VAL A 93 13.19 -12.00 15.09
CA VAL A 93 12.20 -11.45 16.00
C VAL A 93 12.91 -10.50 16.97
N VAL A 94 12.40 -9.28 17.10
CA VAL A 94 12.96 -8.26 17.99
C VAL A 94 12.08 -8.00 19.20
N SER A 95 10.79 -8.34 19.13
CA SER A 95 9.84 -8.10 20.22
C SER A 95 8.67 -9.07 20.15
N ASP A 96 8.21 -9.50 21.34
CA ASP A 96 6.94 -10.18 21.58
C ASP A 96 6.21 -9.38 22.67
N GLN A 97 5.11 -8.71 22.28
CA GLN A 97 4.34 -7.82 23.14
C GLN A 97 3.01 -8.46 23.60
N GLY A 98 2.90 -9.79 23.54
CA GLY A 98 1.70 -10.52 23.96
C GLY A 98 0.63 -10.63 22.89
N GLU A 99 0.27 -9.54 22.21
CA GLU A 99 -0.68 -9.55 21.10
C GLU A 99 -0.02 -9.62 19.74
N PHE A 100 1.18 -9.08 19.63
CA PHE A 100 1.95 -8.99 18.38
C PHE A 100 3.37 -9.48 18.58
N VAL A 101 3.88 -10.13 17.57
CA VAL A 101 5.32 -10.35 17.38
C VAL A 101 5.82 -9.36 16.34
N THR A 102 6.98 -8.75 16.62
CA THR A 102 7.67 -7.84 15.69
C THR A 102 8.92 -8.52 15.17
N ALA A 103 9.01 -8.64 13.86
CA ALA A 103 10.21 -9.10 13.16
C ALA A 103 10.93 -7.94 12.48
N GLN A 104 12.25 -7.95 12.50
CA GLN A 104 13.10 -6.99 11.84
C GLN A 104 13.90 -7.70 10.75
N GLY A 105 13.77 -7.22 9.50
CA GLY A 105 14.60 -7.60 8.37
C GLY A 105 15.66 -6.54 8.12
N VAL A 106 16.86 -6.96 7.76
CA VAL A 106 17.99 -6.09 7.44
C VAL A 106 18.59 -6.53 6.11
N PHE A 107 18.88 -5.58 5.25
CA PHE A 107 19.73 -5.74 4.09
C PHE A 107 20.84 -4.69 4.13
N HIS A 108 22.10 -5.12 4.11
CA HIS A 108 23.26 -4.26 4.11
C HIS A 108 24.09 -4.48 2.84
N ASP A 109 24.13 -3.49 1.97
CA ASP A 109 25.03 -3.44 0.81
C ASP A 109 26.42 -3.03 1.28
N LEU A 110 27.32 -4.00 1.37
CA LEU A 110 28.69 -3.82 1.88
C LEU A 110 29.55 -2.99 0.93
N GLN A 111 29.27 -3.04 -0.37
CA GLN A 111 30.04 -2.29 -1.36
C GLN A 111 29.70 -0.80 -1.34
N ARG A 112 28.45 -0.43 -1.04
CA ARG A 112 27.96 0.95 -1.00
C ARG A 112 27.79 1.50 0.40
N ASN A 113 27.97 0.66 1.42
CA ASN A 113 27.73 0.98 2.81
C ASN A 113 26.33 1.54 3.08
N VAL A 114 25.31 0.89 2.50
CA VAL A 114 23.90 1.25 2.67
C VAL A 114 23.18 0.12 3.40
N ALA A 115 22.64 0.40 4.57
CA ALA A 115 21.84 -0.54 5.35
C ALA A 115 20.36 -0.12 5.35
N ILE A 116 19.48 -1.06 4.98
CA ILE A 116 18.04 -0.88 5.05
C ILE A 116 17.48 -1.82 6.10
N THR A 117 16.72 -1.26 7.03
CA THR A 117 16.00 -2.02 8.06
C THR A 117 14.50 -1.89 7.81
N TYR A 118 13.76 -2.99 7.94
CA TYR A 118 12.31 -3.03 7.79
C TYR A 118 11.68 -3.85 8.89
N GLU A 119 10.67 -3.32 9.56
CA GLU A 119 9.94 -4.00 10.63
C GLU A 119 8.55 -4.43 10.18
N VAL A 120 8.14 -5.60 10.64
CA VAL A 120 6.84 -6.20 10.38
C VAL A 120 6.24 -6.70 11.68
N GLN A 121 5.01 -6.28 11.97
CA GLN A 121 4.24 -6.78 13.08
C GLN A 121 3.19 -7.78 12.61
N ARG A 122 3.07 -8.90 13.33
CA ARG A 122 2.03 -9.92 13.09
C ARG A 122 1.32 -10.22 14.41
N ARG A 123 -0.01 -10.28 14.33
CA ARG A 123 -0.83 -10.63 15.48
C ARG A 123 -0.65 -12.11 15.84
N ILE A 124 -0.47 -12.38 17.14
CA ILE A 124 -0.32 -13.71 17.72
C ILE A 124 -1.44 -14.06 18.70
N THR A 125 -2.59 -13.39 18.53
CA THR A 125 -3.82 -13.66 19.29
C THR A 125 -4.98 -13.95 18.33
N ASN A 126 -5.96 -14.74 18.80
CA ASN A 126 -7.20 -14.98 18.09
C ASN A 126 -8.16 -13.76 18.20
N LYS A 127 -9.36 -13.86 17.59
CA LYS A 127 -10.40 -12.82 17.63
C LYS A 127 -10.87 -12.48 19.05
N GLN A 128 -10.77 -13.42 19.99
CA GLN A 128 -11.14 -13.24 21.39
C GLN A 128 -9.99 -12.68 22.24
N GLY A 129 -8.85 -12.32 21.65
CA GLY A 129 -7.68 -11.82 22.35
C GLY A 129 -6.82 -12.92 23.00
N LYS A 130 -7.19 -14.20 22.87
CA LYS A 130 -6.42 -15.32 23.41
C LYS A 130 -5.18 -15.57 22.56
N ARG A 131 -4.02 -15.66 23.21
CA ARG A 131 -2.73 -15.93 22.59
C ARG A 131 -2.72 -17.31 21.90
N PHE A 132 -2.08 -17.42 20.75
CA PHE A 132 -1.89 -18.66 20.01
C PHE A 132 -1.02 -19.65 20.82
N SER A 133 -1.02 -20.93 20.41
CA SER A 133 -0.07 -21.92 20.92
C SER A 133 1.37 -21.55 20.54
N ALA A 134 2.34 -22.07 21.28
CA ALA A 134 3.76 -21.84 21.02
C ALA A 134 4.14 -22.16 19.55
N ASP A 135 3.63 -23.26 19.00
CA ASP A 135 3.87 -23.68 17.61
C ASP A 135 3.29 -22.64 16.62
N MET A 136 2.07 -22.18 16.83
CA MET A 136 1.45 -21.15 15.98
C MET A 136 2.14 -19.80 16.10
N ILE A 137 2.68 -19.46 17.27
CA ILE A 137 3.49 -18.26 17.45
C ILE A 137 4.79 -18.39 16.65
N ALA A 138 5.46 -19.55 16.68
CA ALA A 138 6.67 -19.80 15.92
C ALA A 138 6.41 -19.68 14.40
N VAL A 139 5.33 -20.28 13.89
CA VAL A 139 4.92 -20.16 12.48
C VAL A 139 4.65 -18.70 12.10
N THR A 140 3.91 -17.95 12.93
CA THR A 140 3.60 -16.53 12.70
C THR A 140 4.85 -15.67 12.73
N ALA A 141 5.78 -15.95 13.64
CA ALA A 141 7.06 -15.26 13.75
C ALA A 141 7.95 -15.51 12.53
N ASN A 142 8.00 -16.76 12.02
CA ASN A 142 8.73 -17.09 10.80
C ASN A 142 8.14 -16.37 9.58
N ALA A 143 6.81 -16.31 9.44
CA ALA A 143 6.16 -15.55 8.39
C ALA A 143 6.48 -14.04 8.50
N ALA A 144 6.48 -13.48 9.72
CA ALA A 144 6.88 -12.09 9.95
C ALA A 144 8.33 -11.83 9.52
N CYS A 145 9.25 -12.73 9.86
CA CYS A 145 10.66 -12.66 9.45
C CYS A 145 10.81 -12.74 7.92
N SER A 146 10.10 -13.64 7.25
CA SER A 146 10.11 -13.78 5.79
C SER A 146 9.68 -12.49 5.09
N ILE A 147 8.57 -11.87 5.54
CA ILE A 147 8.08 -10.60 5.00
C ILE A 147 9.08 -9.47 5.26
N ALA A 148 9.63 -9.39 6.48
CA ALA A 148 10.57 -8.33 6.85
C ALA A 148 11.86 -8.42 6.01
N LEU A 149 12.38 -9.64 5.81
CA LEU A 149 13.56 -9.91 4.98
C LEU A 149 13.31 -9.53 3.52
N ARG A 150 12.21 -10.02 2.92
CA ARG A 150 11.79 -9.67 1.57
C ARG A 150 11.76 -8.15 1.37
N ASN A 151 11.10 -7.44 2.27
CA ASN A 151 10.93 -6.01 2.15
C ASN A 151 12.26 -5.26 2.34
N ALA A 152 13.15 -5.70 3.22
CA ALA A 152 14.47 -5.12 3.39
C ALA A 152 15.33 -5.28 2.13
N ILE A 153 15.37 -6.48 1.54
CA ILE A 153 16.12 -6.77 0.30
C ILE A 153 15.58 -5.93 -0.87
N LEU A 154 14.26 -5.96 -1.13
CA LEU A 154 13.66 -5.28 -2.27
C LEU A 154 13.64 -3.74 -2.14
N LYS A 155 13.90 -3.21 -0.95
CA LYS A 155 14.17 -1.78 -0.73
C LYS A 155 15.66 -1.45 -0.81
N GLY A 156 16.53 -2.38 -0.41
CA GLY A 156 17.97 -2.22 -0.46
C GLY A 156 18.56 -2.33 -1.86
N VAL A 157 17.98 -3.21 -2.69
CA VAL A 157 18.27 -3.26 -4.13
C VAL A 157 17.24 -2.41 -4.87
N PRO A 158 17.63 -1.30 -5.52
CA PRO A 158 16.68 -0.39 -6.18
C PRO A 158 15.81 -1.10 -7.22
N LYS A 159 14.51 -0.80 -7.22
CA LYS A 159 13.50 -1.42 -8.11
C LYS A 159 13.90 -1.36 -9.60
N ALA A 160 14.57 -0.29 -10.00
CA ALA A 160 15.06 -0.10 -11.37
C ALA A 160 15.98 -1.24 -11.86
N PHE A 161 16.61 -1.97 -10.96
CA PHE A 161 17.51 -3.07 -11.30
C PHE A 161 16.83 -4.43 -11.40
N TRP A 162 15.61 -4.60 -10.88
CA TRP A 162 14.97 -5.91 -10.83
C TRP A 162 13.52 -5.95 -11.38
N SER A 163 12.90 -4.80 -11.68
CA SER A 163 11.48 -4.78 -12.10
C SER A 163 11.21 -5.53 -13.40
N ASP A 164 12.07 -5.44 -14.39
CA ASP A 164 11.95 -6.15 -15.67
C ASP A 164 12.21 -7.66 -15.54
N MET A 165 13.04 -8.05 -14.60
CA MET A 165 13.27 -9.48 -14.29
C MET A 165 12.06 -10.10 -13.59
N TYR A 166 11.40 -9.35 -12.71
CA TYR A 166 10.12 -9.77 -12.12
C TYR A 166 9.04 -9.93 -13.20
N GLU A 167 8.97 -9.00 -14.15
CA GLU A 167 8.05 -9.13 -15.29
C GLU A 167 8.37 -10.33 -16.17
N SER A 168 9.64 -10.65 -16.37
CA SER A 168 10.06 -11.87 -17.09
C SER A 168 9.61 -13.15 -16.37
N ALA A 169 9.64 -13.17 -15.02
CA ALA A 169 9.07 -14.29 -14.24
C ALA A 169 7.55 -14.40 -14.46
N ARG A 170 6.82 -13.27 -14.47
CA ARG A 170 5.38 -13.26 -14.76
C ARG A 170 5.08 -13.83 -16.15
N GLN A 171 5.81 -13.40 -17.16
CA GLN A 171 5.66 -13.89 -18.55
C GLN A 171 5.97 -15.38 -18.67
N THR A 172 6.97 -15.89 -17.96
CA THR A 172 7.30 -17.32 -17.91
C THR A 172 6.14 -18.15 -17.32
N VAL A 173 5.45 -17.63 -16.30
CA VAL A 173 4.27 -18.29 -15.72
C VAL A 173 3.07 -18.22 -16.66
N MET A 174 2.88 -17.12 -17.39
CA MET A 174 1.75 -16.99 -18.33
C MET A 174 1.82 -18.05 -19.46
N GLY A 175 2.99 -18.36 -19.98
CA GLY A 175 3.23 -19.46 -20.94
C GLY A 175 2.32 -19.48 -22.18
N ASP A 176 2.20 -20.65 -22.85
CA ASP A 176 1.46 -20.83 -24.09
C ASP A 176 -0.03 -21.20 -23.82
N ILE A 177 -0.94 -20.65 -24.64
CA ILE A 177 -2.40 -20.92 -24.63
C ILE A 177 -2.72 -22.42 -24.82
N LYS A 178 -1.90 -23.17 -25.55
CA LYS A 178 -2.12 -24.61 -25.81
C LYS A 178 -2.15 -25.50 -24.56
N THR A 179 -1.60 -25.03 -23.45
CA THR A 179 -1.57 -25.77 -22.17
C THR A 179 -2.60 -25.25 -21.15
N LEU A 180 -3.45 -24.30 -21.55
CA LEU A 180 -4.35 -23.59 -20.62
C LEU A 180 -5.30 -24.54 -19.87
N ALA A 181 -5.88 -25.52 -20.55
CA ALA A 181 -6.81 -26.49 -19.91
C ALA A 181 -6.11 -27.32 -18.81
N ASN A 182 -4.90 -27.82 -19.08
CA ASN A 182 -4.13 -28.57 -18.09
C ASN A 182 -3.73 -27.69 -16.90
N ARG A 183 -3.32 -26.45 -17.15
CA ARG A 183 -2.94 -25.48 -16.11
C ARG A 183 -4.11 -25.10 -15.21
N ARG A 184 -5.34 -25.01 -15.77
CA ARG A 184 -6.58 -24.80 -15.00
C ARG A 184 -6.81 -25.94 -14.03
N ALA A 185 -6.72 -27.20 -14.52
CA ALA A 185 -6.89 -28.39 -13.71
C ALA A 185 -5.82 -28.48 -12.61
N ASP A 186 -4.56 -28.22 -12.93
CA ASP A 186 -3.45 -28.25 -11.99
C ASP A 186 -3.61 -27.17 -10.90
N ALA A 187 -4.01 -25.95 -11.27
CA ALA A 187 -4.26 -24.87 -10.32
C ALA A 187 -5.39 -25.24 -9.34
N LEU A 188 -6.52 -25.71 -9.84
CA LEU A 188 -7.65 -26.15 -9.00
C LEU A 188 -7.22 -27.31 -8.06
N SER A 189 -6.51 -28.30 -8.59
CA SER A 189 -5.98 -29.41 -7.78
C SER A 189 -5.00 -28.96 -6.70
N ALA A 190 -4.18 -27.95 -6.99
CA ALA A 190 -3.28 -27.40 -6.01
C ALA A 190 -4.01 -26.78 -4.82
N PHE A 191 -5.10 -26.05 -5.05
CA PHE A 191 -5.92 -25.47 -3.98
C PHE A 191 -6.75 -26.49 -3.22
N GLN A 192 -7.22 -27.55 -3.89
CA GLN A 192 -7.93 -28.65 -3.23
C GLN A 192 -7.10 -29.30 -2.12
N ARG A 193 -5.77 -29.40 -2.29
CA ARG A 193 -4.84 -29.92 -1.25
C ARG A 193 -4.83 -29.05 0.02
N TYR A 194 -5.25 -27.79 -0.08
CA TYR A 194 -5.42 -26.86 1.04
C TYR A 194 -6.87 -26.76 1.51
N GLY A 195 -7.77 -27.67 1.06
CA GLY A 195 -9.16 -27.70 1.45
C GLY A 195 -10.06 -26.67 0.75
N VAL A 196 -9.54 -25.95 -0.25
CA VAL A 196 -10.30 -24.97 -1.03
C VAL A 196 -11.07 -25.67 -2.15
N LYS A 197 -12.37 -25.48 -2.20
CA LYS A 197 -13.23 -26.05 -3.25
C LYS A 197 -13.15 -25.24 -4.54
N PRO A 198 -13.32 -25.86 -5.73
CA PRO A 198 -13.33 -25.15 -7.02
C PRO A 198 -14.31 -23.95 -7.06
N GLU A 199 -15.49 -24.10 -6.44
CA GLU A 199 -16.52 -23.07 -6.40
C GLU A 199 -16.05 -21.80 -5.67
N GLN A 200 -15.19 -21.97 -4.64
CA GLN A 200 -14.58 -20.83 -3.92
C GLN A 200 -13.56 -20.11 -4.79
N VAL A 201 -12.82 -20.88 -5.61
CA VAL A 201 -11.88 -20.30 -6.60
C VAL A 201 -12.65 -19.51 -7.65
N PHE A 202 -13.73 -20.08 -8.19
CA PHE A 202 -14.56 -19.42 -9.21
C PHE A 202 -15.19 -18.12 -8.66
N ALA A 203 -15.77 -18.20 -7.46
CA ALA A 203 -16.35 -17.04 -6.79
C ALA A 203 -15.29 -15.93 -6.57
N LYS A 204 -14.07 -16.31 -6.18
CA LYS A 204 -12.97 -15.35 -5.95
C LYS A 204 -12.47 -14.68 -7.22
N LEU A 205 -12.48 -15.39 -8.33
CA LEU A 205 -12.08 -14.88 -9.65
C LEU A 205 -13.22 -14.15 -10.39
N GLY A 206 -14.47 -14.27 -9.90
CA GLY A 206 -15.64 -13.75 -10.58
C GLY A 206 -15.98 -14.47 -11.90
N VAL A 207 -15.67 -15.78 -11.99
CA VAL A 207 -15.89 -16.61 -13.17
C VAL A 207 -16.98 -17.64 -12.93
N ALA A 208 -17.67 -18.10 -14.00
CA ALA A 208 -18.74 -19.08 -13.89
C ALA A 208 -18.21 -20.53 -13.76
N GLY A 209 -17.01 -20.82 -14.29
CA GLY A 209 -16.43 -22.13 -14.27
C GLY A 209 -14.95 -22.17 -14.66
N ALA A 210 -14.40 -23.39 -14.70
CA ALA A 210 -12.98 -23.59 -15.03
C ALA A 210 -12.61 -23.08 -16.43
N GLU A 211 -13.53 -23.14 -17.37
CA GLU A 211 -13.34 -22.72 -18.76
C GLU A 211 -13.06 -21.20 -18.89
N ASP A 212 -13.61 -20.41 -17.96
CA ASP A 212 -13.49 -18.95 -17.95
C ASP A 212 -12.18 -18.46 -17.28
N ILE A 213 -11.41 -19.36 -16.68
CA ILE A 213 -10.13 -19.00 -16.07
C ILE A 213 -9.13 -18.64 -17.17
N THR A 214 -8.70 -17.36 -17.19
CA THR A 214 -7.72 -16.82 -18.13
C THR A 214 -6.30 -17.09 -17.67
N LEU A 215 -5.30 -16.77 -18.52
CA LEU A 215 -3.88 -16.80 -18.15
C LEU A 215 -3.58 -15.84 -16.99
N GLU A 216 -4.20 -14.67 -16.97
CA GLU A 216 -4.05 -13.71 -15.86
C GLU A 216 -4.63 -14.27 -14.56
N HIS A 217 -5.78 -14.96 -14.62
CA HIS A 217 -6.33 -15.65 -13.46
C HIS A 217 -5.39 -16.74 -12.94
N LEU A 218 -4.72 -17.49 -13.83
CA LEU A 218 -3.73 -18.49 -13.42
C LEU A 218 -2.51 -17.86 -12.76
N LEU A 219 -2.06 -16.71 -13.25
CA LEU A 219 -0.99 -15.95 -12.62
C LEU A 219 -1.37 -15.51 -11.20
N LEU A 220 -2.57 -14.96 -11.05
CA LEU A 220 -3.13 -14.58 -9.75
C LEU A 220 -3.22 -15.77 -8.80
N LEU A 221 -3.79 -16.88 -9.25
CA LEU A 221 -3.91 -18.13 -8.46
C LEU A 221 -2.52 -18.63 -8.03
N ARG A 222 -1.52 -18.54 -8.91
CA ARG A 222 -0.15 -18.92 -8.58
C ARG A 222 0.42 -18.08 -7.45
N GLY A 223 0.23 -16.77 -7.53
CA GLY A 223 0.65 -15.84 -6.47
C GLY A 223 -0.06 -16.09 -5.14
N MET A 224 -1.37 -16.39 -5.17
CA MET A 224 -2.14 -16.77 -3.97
C MET A 224 -1.63 -18.06 -3.34
N LEU A 225 -1.31 -19.05 -4.14
CA LEU A 225 -0.75 -20.30 -3.66
C LEU A 225 0.63 -20.09 -3.00
N THR A 226 1.45 -19.19 -3.55
CA THR A 226 2.72 -18.81 -2.95
C THR A 226 2.51 -18.11 -1.60
N ALA A 227 1.58 -17.15 -1.51
CA ALA A 227 1.25 -16.46 -0.26
C ALA A 227 0.75 -17.41 0.84
N ILE A 228 -0.03 -18.44 0.47
CA ILE A 228 -0.47 -19.50 1.41
C ILE A 228 0.70 -20.35 1.87
N LYS A 229 1.59 -20.76 0.97
CA LYS A 229 2.78 -21.57 1.29
C LYS A 229 3.76 -20.83 2.19
N ASP A 230 3.96 -19.55 1.95
CA ASP A 230 4.87 -18.70 2.72
C ASP A 230 4.27 -18.28 4.09
N GLY A 231 2.99 -18.65 4.35
CA GLY A 231 2.31 -18.33 5.60
C GLY A 231 1.85 -16.90 5.71
N ASP A 232 1.86 -16.15 4.61
CA ASP A 232 1.41 -14.76 4.56
C ASP A 232 -0.10 -14.64 4.72
N THR A 233 -0.84 -15.69 4.31
CA THR A 233 -2.29 -15.81 4.47
C THR A 233 -2.70 -17.27 4.68
N THR A 234 -3.91 -17.51 5.23
CA THR A 234 -4.49 -18.84 5.27
C THR A 234 -5.41 -19.07 4.06
N PRO A 235 -5.69 -20.35 3.68
CA PRO A 235 -6.64 -20.63 2.61
C PRO A 235 -8.01 -20.00 2.84
N GLU A 236 -8.52 -20.01 4.09
CA GLU A 236 -9.79 -19.43 4.47
C GLU A 236 -9.80 -17.89 4.30
N GLN A 237 -8.67 -17.24 4.60
CA GLN A 237 -8.52 -15.79 4.42
C GLN A 237 -8.40 -15.40 2.95
N ALA A 238 -7.63 -16.18 2.17
CA ALA A 238 -7.42 -15.92 0.75
C ALA A 238 -8.70 -16.05 -0.08
N PHE A 239 -9.60 -16.98 0.31
CA PHE A 239 -10.87 -17.28 -0.36
C PHE A 239 -12.11 -16.85 0.43
N ALA A 240 -11.97 -16.05 1.49
CA ALA A 240 -13.10 -15.42 2.14
C ALA A 240 -13.91 -14.61 1.12
N ALA A 241 -15.23 -14.71 1.19
CA ALA A 241 -16.09 -13.83 0.38
C ALA A 241 -15.79 -12.37 0.72
N ASP A 242 -15.77 -11.51 -0.28
CA ASP A 242 -15.53 -10.09 -0.09
C ASP A 242 -16.53 -9.54 0.93
N GLY A 243 -16.03 -9.11 2.09
CA GLY A 243 -16.84 -8.69 3.25
C GLY A 243 -16.73 -9.57 4.49
N THR A 244 -16.04 -10.74 4.45
CA THR A 244 -15.79 -11.59 5.61
C THR A 244 -14.30 -11.75 5.88
N ASP A 245 -13.57 -10.63 6.02
CA ASP A 245 -12.18 -10.67 6.49
C ASP A 245 -12.17 -10.99 8.00
N PRO A 246 -11.58 -12.13 8.43
CA PRO A 246 -11.42 -12.43 9.84
C PRO A 246 -10.44 -11.49 10.56
N GLN A 247 -9.72 -10.65 9.84
CA GLN A 247 -8.75 -9.68 10.37
C GLN A 247 -8.86 -8.30 9.71
N GLY A 248 -9.96 -8.02 8.99
CA GLY A 248 -10.25 -6.69 8.49
C GLY A 248 -10.33 -5.70 9.64
N PRO A 249 -9.94 -4.44 9.43
CA PRO A 249 -10.26 -3.40 10.38
C PRO A 249 -11.76 -3.52 10.65
N LYS A 250 -12.16 -3.36 11.94
CA LYS A 250 -13.58 -3.21 12.34
C LYS A 250 -14.25 -2.44 11.21
N THR A 251 -15.38 -2.97 10.67
CA THR A 251 -16.27 -2.18 9.82
C THR A 251 -16.29 -0.80 10.44
N ALA A 252 -15.73 0.17 9.75
CA ALA A 252 -15.70 1.52 10.27
C ALA A 252 -17.16 1.84 10.51
N ALA A 253 -17.51 2.14 11.76
CA ALA A 253 -18.88 2.49 12.12
C ALA A 253 -19.33 3.57 11.14
N ASN A 254 -20.58 3.52 10.70
CA ASN A 254 -21.12 4.55 9.83
C ASN A 254 -20.77 5.91 10.40
N TYR A 255 -20.35 6.83 9.55
CA TYR A 255 -19.99 8.17 9.98
C TYR A 255 -21.18 8.79 10.74
N PRO A 256 -21.00 9.27 11.99
CA PRO A 256 -22.11 9.71 12.81
C PRO A 256 -22.87 10.85 12.12
N GLU A 257 -24.20 10.73 12.03
CA GLU A 257 -25.05 11.70 11.31
C GLU A 257 -24.91 13.11 11.89
N ALA A 258 -24.81 13.24 13.21
CA ALA A 258 -24.63 14.53 13.89
C ALA A 258 -23.30 15.22 13.52
N GLU A 259 -22.25 14.45 13.27
CA GLU A 259 -20.95 14.97 12.84
C GLU A 259 -20.97 15.27 11.33
N PHE A 260 -21.61 14.41 10.54
CA PHE A 260 -21.75 14.62 9.09
C PHE A 260 -22.48 15.93 8.80
N ALA A 261 -23.61 16.21 9.47
CA ALA A 261 -24.37 17.42 9.29
C ALA A 261 -23.56 18.71 9.55
N LYS A 262 -22.59 18.66 10.47
CA LYS A 262 -21.72 19.81 10.78
C LYS A 262 -20.66 20.09 9.71
N VAL A 263 -20.21 19.05 9.01
CA VAL A 263 -19.03 19.16 8.14
C VAL A 263 -19.35 19.09 6.64
N VAL A 264 -20.53 18.58 6.25
CA VAL A 264 -20.91 18.38 4.85
C VAL A 264 -20.80 19.66 4.00
N THR A 265 -21.23 20.79 4.52
CA THR A 265 -21.16 22.07 3.82
C THR A 265 -19.71 22.53 3.59
N GLY A 266 -18.85 22.36 4.59
CA GLY A 266 -17.42 22.66 4.48
C GLY A 266 -16.68 21.73 3.50
N TRP A 267 -17.06 20.46 3.47
CA TRP A 267 -16.53 19.48 2.51
C TRP A 267 -16.96 19.82 1.09
N ALA A 268 -18.22 20.15 0.89
CA ALA A 268 -18.76 20.56 -0.40
C ALA A 268 -18.05 21.81 -0.94
N ALA A 269 -17.85 22.81 -0.10
CA ALA A 269 -17.10 24.01 -0.47
C ALA A 269 -15.63 23.73 -0.82
N ALA A 270 -14.97 22.82 -0.10
CA ALA A 270 -13.58 22.45 -0.39
C ALA A 270 -13.43 21.72 -1.74
N VAL A 271 -14.44 20.94 -2.14
CA VAL A 271 -14.46 20.29 -3.45
C VAL A 271 -14.83 21.29 -4.55
N ALA A 272 -15.86 22.10 -4.34
CA ALA A 272 -16.31 23.11 -5.30
C ALA A 272 -15.23 24.17 -5.61
N THR A 273 -14.37 24.48 -4.64
CA THR A 273 -13.24 25.43 -4.82
C THR A 273 -11.96 24.77 -5.33
N GLY A 274 -11.96 23.47 -5.64
CA GLY A 274 -10.79 22.74 -6.14
C GLY A 274 -9.68 22.49 -5.08
N LYS A 275 -9.90 22.85 -3.81
CA LYS A 275 -8.93 22.60 -2.71
C LYS A 275 -8.70 21.11 -2.45
N LYS A 276 -9.71 20.27 -2.72
CA LYS A 276 -9.63 18.80 -2.66
C LYS A 276 -10.46 18.20 -3.77
N THR A 277 -10.03 17.06 -4.31
CA THR A 277 -10.90 16.26 -5.18
C THR A 277 -11.91 15.49 -4.33
N ARG A 278 -13.07 15.15 -4.91
CA ARG A 278 -14.10 14.33 -4.27
C ARG A 278 -13.51 13.02 -3.72
N ASP A 279 -12.67 12.34 -4.51
CA ASP A 279 -12.07 11.07 -4.12
C ASP A 279 -11.05 11.22 -2.98
N ALA A 280 -10.27 12.29 -2.98
CA ALA A 280 -9.35 12.60 -1.88
C ALA A 280 -10.09 12.94 -0.57
N LEU A 281 -11.26 13.59 -0.69
CA LEU A 281 -12.14 13.85 0.45
C LEU A 281 -12.71 12.54 1.00
N LEU A 282 -13.27 11.68 0.14
CA LEU A 282 -13.82 10.38 0.54
C LEU A 282 -12.75 9.49 1.19
N ALA A 283 -11.55 9.43 0.63
CA ALA A 283 -10.43 8.71 1.24
C ALA A 283 -10.08 9.23 2.64
N THR A 284 -10.14 10.56 2.85
CA THR A 284 -9.91 11.16 4.18
C THR A 284 -11.03 10.83 5.16
N VAL A 285 -12.28 10.83 4.72
CA VAL A 285 -13.46 10.55 5.55
C VAL A 285 -13.51 9.07 5.95
N GLN A 286 -13.17 8.17 5.04
CA GLN A 286 -13.12 6.72 5.29
C GLN A 286 -12.17 6.32 6.42
N THR A 287 -11.20 7.16 6.78
CA THR A 287 -10.33 6.91 7.95
C THR A 287 -11.07 7.09 9.28
N LYS A 288 -12.21 7.79 9.31
CA LYS A 288 -13.01 8.08 10.51
C LYS A 288 -14.34 7.34 10.55
N GLY A 289 -14.85 6.89 9.41
CA GLY A 289 -16.13 6.18 9.29
C GLY A 289 -16.56 6.09 7.83
N GLN A 290 -17.44 5.14 7.50
CA GLN A 290 -18.02 5.04 6.16
C GLN A 290 -19.26 5.92 6.05
N LEU A 291 -19.35 6.72 4.97
CA LEU A 291 -20.57 7.46 4.65
C LEU A 291 -21.65 6.46 4.17
N THR A 292 -22.86 6.61 4.69
CA THR A 292 -24.01 5.85 4.18
C THR A 292 -24.36 6.30 2.76
N PRO A 293 -25.09 5.50 1.96
CA PRO A 293 -25.55 5.90 0.63
C PRO A 293 -26.30 7.24 0.66
N GLU A 294 -27.11 7.48 1.70
CA GLU A 294 -27.84 8.73 1.89
C GLU A 294 -26.93 9.92 2.19
N GLN A 295 -25.89 9.71 2.99
CA GLN A 295 -24.87 10.74 3.27
C GLN A 295 -24.03 11.06 2.03
N LEU A 296 -23.70 10.05 1.21
CA LEU A 296 -23.00 10.25 -0.06
C LEU A 296 -23.84 11.09 -1.02
N GLN A 297 -25.12 10.79 -1.16
CA GLN A 297 -26.03 11.55 -2.02
C GLN A 297 -26.15 13.00 -1.55
N ARG A 298 -26.33 13.22 -0.25
CA ARG A 298 -26.38 14.58 0.34
C ARG A 298 -25.07 15.35 0.17
N LEU A 299 -23.93 14.69 0.22
CA LEU A 299 -22.63 15.30 -0.07
C LEU A 299 -22.55 15.71 -1.55
N ASP A 300 -22.96 14.84 -2.47
CA ASP A 300 -22.93 15.13 -3.90
C ASP A 300 -23.90 16.28 -4.28
N ASP A 301 -25.08 16.32 -3.67
CA ASP A 301 -26.03 17.42 -3.83
C ASP A 301 -25.47 18.75 -3.27
N ALA A 302 -24.79 18.68 -2.13
CA ALA A 302 -24.15 19.85 -1.55
C ALA A 302 -22.97 20.35 -2.40
N ILE A 303 -22.17 19.46 -2.99
CA ILE A 303 -21.09 19.81 -3.92
C ILE A 303 -21.67 20.48 -5.16
N LYS A 304 -22.75 19.91 -5.73
CA LYS A 304 -23.42 20.48 -6.89
C LYS A 304 -23.99 21.86 -6.61
N ALA A 305 -24.58 22.07 -5.43
CA ALA A 305 -25.08 23.37 -4.98
C ALA A 305 -23.98 24.40 -4.71
N ALA A 306 -22.80 23.95 -4.27
CA ALA A 306 -21.64 24.80 -4.00
C ALA A 306 -20.78 25.10 -5.24
N THR A 307 -20.95 24.33 -6.32
CA THR A 307 -20.19 24.50 -7.57
C THR A 307 -20.85 25.64 -8.39
N PRO A 308 -20.09 26.68 -8.79
CA PRO A 308 -20.63 27.74 -9.66
C PRO A 308 -21.11 27.14 -10.97
N ALA A 309 -22.27 27.60 -11.44
CA ALA A 309 -22.78 27.18 -12.75
C ALA A 309 -21.86 27.72 -13.85
N ALA A 310 -21.49 26.86 -14.81
CA ALA A 310 -20.77 27.30 -16.00
C ALA A 310 -21.73 27.99 -16.98
N ASP A 311 -21.27 29.03 -17.66
CA ASP A 311 -22.03 29.67 -18.72
C ASP A 311 -22.25 28.69 -19.88
N PRO A 312 -23.50 28.43 -20.27
CA PRO A 312 -23.80 27.45 -21.33
C PRO A 312 -23.26 27.85 -22.72
N ALA A 313 -22.83 29.11 -22.90
CA ALA A 313 -22.29 29.60 -24.18
C ALA A 313 -20.77 29.57 -24.28
N THR A 314 -20.03 29.68 -23.17
CA THR A 314 -18.58 29.81 -23.17
C THR A 314 -17.82 28.72 -22.37
N GLY A 315 -18.53 27.95 -21.53
CA GLY A 315 -17.92 26.93 -20.67
C GLY A 315 -17.05 27.49 -19.53
N GLU A 316 -17.00 28.80 -19.32
CA GLU A 316 -16.26 29.44 -18.23
C GLU A 316 -17.01 29.38 -16.91
N LEU A 317 -16.30 29.15 -15.81
CA LEU A 317 -16.82 29.14 -14.44
C LEU A 317 -17.23 30.56 -14.05
N THR A 318 -18.52 30.79 -13.84
CA THR A 318 -19.04 32.09 -13.42
C THR A 318 -19.21 32.17 -11.89
N ALA A 319 -18.75 33.22 -11.28
CA ALA A 319 -19.02 33.50 -9.89
C ALA A 319 -20.41 34.13 -9.73
N THR A 320 -21.20 33.71 -8.73
CA THR A 320 -22.50 34.34 -8.47
C THR A 320 -22.33 35.65 -7.65
N TYR A 321 -23.15 36.67 -7.94
CA TYR A 321 -23.18 37.92 -7.17
C TYR A 321 -23.21 37.69 -5.65
N ALA A 322 -24.12 36.82 -5.18
CA ALA A 322 -24.29 36.51 -3.75
C ALA A 322 -23.01 35.93 -3.11
N SER A 323 -22.29 35.03 -3.82
CA SER A 323 -21.06 34.42 -3.34
C SER A 323 -19.93 35.45 -3.23
N VAL A 324 -19.80 36.33 -4.20
CA VAL A 324 -18.76 37.39 -4.22
C VAL A 324 -19.05 38.47 -3.16
N ALA A 325 -20.31 38.93 -3.07
CA ALA A 325 -20.72 39.90 -2.07
C ALA A 325 -20.49 39.42 -0.64
N ASP A 326 -20.80 38.14 -0.34
CA ASP A 326 -20.55 37.54 0.98
C ASP A 326 -19.06 37.50 1.33
N LYS A 327 -18.19 37.10 0.37
CA LYS A 327 -16.74 37.09 0.54
C LYS A 327 -16.15 38.48 0.76
N LEU A 328 -16.61 39.47 0.00
CA LEU A 328 -16.18 40.86 0.15
C LEU A 328 -16.56 41.42 1.54
N THR A 329 -17.78 41.16 1.98
CA THR A 329 -18.31 41.65 3.26
C THR A 329 -17.61 41.00 4.46
N LYS A 330 -17.26 39.70 4.36
CA LYS A 330 -16.61 38.93 5.43
C LYS A 330 -15.09 39.03 5.42
N ALA A 331 -14.49 39.71 4.46
CA ALA A 331 -13.04 39.90 4.41
C ALA A 331 -12.53 40.66 5.64
N ALA A 332 -11.66 39.99 6.42
CA ALA A 332 -11.10 40.53 7.66
C ALA A 332 -9.70 41.16 7.47
N THR A 333 -9.10 41.03 6.29
CA THR A 333 -7.78 41.57 5.94
C THR A 333 -7.80 42.08 4.49
N LEU A 334 -6.89 42.98 4.15
CA LEU A 334 -6.73 43.50 2.78
C LEU A 334 -6.40 42.39 1.78
N ASP A 335 -5.59 41.39 2.17
CA ASP A 335 -5.25 40.27 1.31
C ASP A 335 -6.48 39.43 0.96
N LYS A 336 -7.34 39.13 1.94
CA LYS A 336 -8.59 38.40 1.71
C LYS A 336 -9.59 39.22 0.90
N LEU A 337 -9.58 40.53 1.05
CA LEU A 337 -10.41 41.43 0.28
C LEU A 337 -9.95 41.44 -1.20
N ALA A 338 -8.64 41.51 -1.44
CA ALA A 338 -8.09 41.48 -2.79
C ALA A 338 -8.38 40.12 -3.49
N GLU A 339 -8.27 39.00 -2.76
CA GLU A 339 -8.65 37.66 -3.26
C GLU A 339 -10.14 37.61 -3.65
N ALA A 340 -11.02 38.14 -2.81
CA ALA A 340 -12.45 38.21 -3.13
C ALA A 340 -12.73 39.18 -4.28
N GLY A 341 -12.00 40.30 -4.38
CA GLY A 341 -12.10 41.29 -5.46
C GLY A 341 -11.77 40.73 -6.84
N SER A 342 -10.82 39.80 -6.93
CA SER A 342 -10.47 39.11 -8.19
C SER A 342 -11.63 38.32 -8.81
N LEU A 343 -12.62 37.92 -7.99
CA LEU A 343 -13.80 37.19 -8.43
C LEU A 343 -14.88 38.07 -9.05
N ILE A 344 -14.80 39.40 -8.89
CA ILE A 344 -15.81 40.32 -9.44
C ILE A 344 -15.87 40.22 -10.97
N ALA A 345 -14.72 40.07 -11.62
CA ALA A 345 -14.65 39.92 -13.08
C ALA A 345 -15.34 38.64 -13.62
N MET A 346 -15.52 37.65 -12.76
CA MET A 346 -16.16 36.36 -13.12
C MET A 346 -17.69 36.38 -12.99
N VAL A 347 -18.29 37.51 -12.53
CA VAL A 347 -19.74 37.67 -12.45
C VAL A 347 -20.28 38.11 -13.83
N PRO A 348 -21.23 37.38 -14.43
CA PRO A 348 -21.66 37.65 -15.82
C PRO A 348 -22.32 39.04 -16.03
N ASP A 349 -23.12 39.47 -15.07
CA ASP A 349 -23.90 40.71 -15.15
C ASP A 349 -23.05 41.96 -14.83
N GLU A 350 -23.03 42.94 -15.75
CA GLU A 350 -22.24 44.16 -15.61
C GLU A 350 -22.75 45.05 -14.50
N GLY A 351 -24.05 45.12 -14.26
CA GLY A 351 -24.65 45.91 -13.18
C GLY A 351 -24.22 45.36 -11.82
N GLN A 352 -24.28 44.06 -11.67
CA GLN A 352 -23.82 43.36 -10.47
C GLN A 352 -22.33 43.51 -10.22
N ARG A 353 -21.48 43.53 -11.26
CA ARG A 353 -20.03 43.80 -11.11
C ARG A 353 -19.79 45.22 -10.58
N LYS A 354 -20.56 46.23 -11.02
CA LYS A 354 -20.46 47.60 -10.51
C LYS A 354 -20.84 47.71 -9.03
N GLU A 355 -21.92 47.00 -8.63
CA GLU A 355 -22.34 46.96 -7.22
C GLU A 355 -21.29 46.28 -6.33
N LEU A 356 -20.72 45.16 -6.79
CA LEU A 356 -19.64 44.43 -6.10
C LEU A 356 -18.38 45.28 -5.97
N GLY A 357 -18.05 46.06 -7.00
CA GLY A 357 -16.96 47.06 -6.95
C GLY A 357 -17.17 48.09 -5.84
N ALA A 358 -18.41 48.61 -5.70
CA ALA A 358 -18.74 49.56 -4.62
C ALA A 358 -18.63 48.94 -3.22
N ILE A 359 -18.97 47.64 -3.08
CA ILE A 359 -18.78 46.87 -1.83
C ILE A 359 -17.28 46.70 -1.53
N TYR A 360 -16.47 46.40 -2.52
CA TYR A 360 -15.02 46.27 -2.40
C TYR A 360 -14.36 47.58 -1.92
N GLU A 361 -14.65 48.68 -2.58
CA GLU A 361 -14.12 50.01 -2.24
C GLU A 361 -14.47 50.44 -0.80
N ARG A 362 -15.74 50.25 -0.40
CA ARG A 362 -16.18 50.55 0.97
C ARG A 362 -15.42 49.67 1.98
N ARG A 363 -15.32 48.37 1.72
CA ARG A 363 -14.64 47.46 2.64
C ARG A 363 -13.14 47.72 2.70
N SER A 364 -12.53 48.12 1.58
CA SER A 364 -11.13 48.53 1.54
C SER A 364 -10.86 49.77 2.40
N THR A 365 -11.77 50.71 2.37
CA THR A 365 -11.68 51.94 3.23
C THR A 365 -11.82 51.58 4.71
N GLU A 366 -12.75 50.67 5.06
CA GLU A 366 -12.95 50.20 6.44
C GLU A 366 -11.74 49.42 6.99
N LEU A 367 -11.02 48.66 6.16
CA LEU A 367 -9.85 47.90 6.58
C LEU A 367 -8.55 48.69 6.59
N ASN A 368 -8.54 49.89 5.98
CA ASN A 368 -7.41 50.83 5.99
C ASN A 368 -7.56 51.93 7.06
N ALA A 369 -8.72 52.05 7.73
CA ALA A 369 -8.99 52.98 8.81
C ALA A 369 -8.61 52.39 10.17
#